data_7e461c9f8cfb4deace7637cbbc703f45
#
_entry.id   7e461c9f8cfb4deace7637cbbc703f45
#
_cell.length_a   1.000
_cell.length_b   1.000
_cell.length_c   1.000
_cell.angle_alpha   90.00
_cell.angle_beta   90.00
_cell.angle_gamma   90.00
#
_symmetry.space_group_name_H-M   'P 1'
#
loop_
_entity.id
_entity.type
_entity.pdbx_description
1 polymer ?
#
loop_
_entity_poly.entity_id
_entity_poly.type
_entity_poly.pdbx_seq_one_letter_code
_entity_poly.pdbx_strand_id
1 'polypeptide(L)'
;MAVLYGSDTSGGVINIITKKKRTNSISAAVGDNRVQKYQTSLQAGKLGIGASWNKKGSVDQTSLATDSKGGYAPNGKYFKFYGGEKTIISTNYAFDEHWKMTFDYSNHDYSKGYMSEKTKLPTDRRFIEKEHNRFTLNYDNNGLKANIFYHKGSSDSRYHYWKGTKLYSNSYFYGNDDVIKGIEITKDIDLDSNNNLLVGAKAYNEKYNYYNFYDPSYKVATPINYAYDRNIYSVFAQLDHKFDNRHDVIIGARETWTGSSPDGTNYSEFTPQIQYSYKITEDTSAYASVGKSFTLPTMNDMYGQSNIIRNSDIRPEVGMHYETGLKHISGDHSWKLALFKSNVKDFITNSENAQGENVAINEDTKNMGVELSCEMNNEEGFSYNWGVSFSDPKYKTPKEDNGIWKRNYGRWLLNGGVSYSVSKFNIALNASMMADRVLQKYQIPVKPYLYTSLHASYKPVKEHEFYLNMDNLLNRNDITSHVSSRYISLGRNFEVGYRFTF
;
A
#
# COMPACT_ATOMS: atom_id res chain seq x y z
N MET A 1 15.54 6.15 5.35
CA MET A 1 14.38 5.25 5.57
C MET A 1 14.76 3.77 5.56
N ALA A 2 15.54 3.29 4.59
CA ALA A 2 15.97 1.88 4.55
C ALA A 2 16.75 1.41 5.79
N VAL A 3 17.48 2.28 6.47
CA VAL A 3 18.21 1.96 7.70
C VAL A 3 17.28 1.38 8.77
N LEU A 4 16.16 2.03 9.05
CA LEU A 4 15.22 1.61 10.09
C LEU A 4 14.25 0.52 9.62
N TYR A 5 13.75 0.59 8.38
CA TYR A 5 12.66 -0.25 7.89
C TYR A 5 13.11 -1.40 7.00
N GLY A 6 14.34 -1.38 6.49
CA GLY A 6 14.93 -2.46 5.71
C GLY A 6 14.56 -2.45 4.23
N SER A 7 14.29 -3.64 3.64
CA SER A 7 13.87 -3.78 2.24
C SER A 7 12.49 -3.15 1.99
N ASP A 8 12.10 -3.05 0.72
CA ASP A 8 10.81 -2.51 0.26
C ASP A 8 10.62 -1.00 0.55
N THR A 9 11.72 -0.25 0.60
CA THR A 9 11.73 1.17 0.91
C THR A 9 12.01 2.07 -0.30
N SER A 10 12.15 1.52 -1.49
CA SER A 10 12.42 2.27 -2.72
C SER A 10 11.28 3.24 -3.10
N GLY A 11 10.04 2.94 -2.71
CA GLY A 11 8.87 3.81 -2.89
C GLY A 11 8.55 4.72 -1.70
N GLY A 12 9.31 4.63 -0.60
CA GLY A 12 9.04 5.34 0.65
C GLY A 12 8.53 4.42 1.76
N VAL A 13 8.22 5.00 2.93
CA VAL A 13 7.73 4.28 4.11
C VAL A 13 6.50 4.97 4.69
N ILE A 14 5.46 4.20 4.97
CA ILE A 14 4.28 4.64 5.73
C ILE A 14 4.33 3.96 7.09
N ASN A 15 4.54 4.74 8.15
CA ASN A 15 4.54 4.23 9.52
C ASN A 15 3.19 4.52 10.18
N ILE A 16 2.46 3.46 10.57
CA ILE A 16 1.14 3.57 11.22
C ILE A 16 1.30 3.30 12.71
N ILE A 17 1.12 4.35 13.51
CA ILE A 17 1.17 4.25 14.96
C ILE A 17 -0.25 4.10 15.50
N THR A 18 -0.54 2.96 16.10
CA THR A 18 -1.85 2.68 16.69
C THR A 18 -1.97 3.29 18.10
N LYS A 19 -3.21 3.63 18.48
CA LYS A 19 -3.48 4.11 19.84
C LYS A 19 -3.10 3.06 20.90
N LYS A 20 -2.50 3.49 21.99
CA LYS A 20 -2.13 2.59 23.12
C LYS A 20 -3.35 1.94 23.78
N LYS A 21 -4.46 2.66 23.90
CA LYS A 21 -5.73 2.17 24.44
C LYS A 21 -6.85 2.35 23.41
N ARG A 22 -7.77 1.42 23.37
CA ARG A 22 -8.96 1.49 22.51
C ARG A 22 -10.01 2.38 23.17
N THR A 23 -10.76 3.08 22.34
CA THR A 23 -12.00 3.74 22.76
C THR A 23 -13.14 2.74 22.61
N ASN A 24 -13.95 2.59 23.66
CA ASN A 24 -15.11 1.70 23.62
C ASN A 24 -16.16 2.28 22.69
N SER A 25 -16.51 1.53 21.65
CA SER A 25 -17.49 1.99 20.66
C SER A 25 -18.11 0.85 19.87
N ILE A 26 -19.32 1.10 19.41
CA ILE A 26 -20.04 0.26 18.46
C ILE A 26 -20.50 1.16 17.32
N SER A 27 -20.39 0.70 16.08
CA SER A 27 -20.89 1.44 14.93
C SER A 27 -21.53 0.54 13.89
N ALA A 28 -22.53 1.07 13.19
CA ALA A 28 -23.19 0.43 12.06
C ALA A 28 -23.34 1.43 10.92
N ALA A 29 -23.20 0.97 9.69
CA ALA A 29 -23.44 1.79 8.51
C ALA A 29 -24.04 0.96 7.38
N VAL A 30 -24.83 1.66 6.54
CA VAL A 30 -25.41 1.11 5.32
C VAL A 30 -25.20 2.11 4.17
N GLY A 31 -25.14 1.62 2.95
CA GLY A 31 -24.89 2.49 1.79
C GLY A 31 -25.26 1.87 0.46
N ASP A 32 -24.91 2.59 -0.58
CA ASP A 32 -25.11 2.14 -1.97
C ASP A 32 -24.47 0.77 -2.21
N ASN A 33 -24.96 0.08 -3.25
CA ASN A 33 -24.47 -1.25 -3.61
C ASN A 33 -24.62 -2.27 -2.47
N ARG A 34 -25.63 -2.12 -1.61
CA ARG A 34 -25.91 -2.97 -0.46
C ARG A 34 -24.71 -3.05 0.51
N VAL A 35 -24.01 -1.95 0.67
CA VAL A 35 -22.94 -1.86 1.68
C VAL A 35 -23.56 -1.96 3.07
N GLN A 36 -22.96 -2.80 3.91
CA GLN A 36 -23.26 -2.94 5.33
C GLN A 36 -21.94 -3.03 6.07
N LYS A 37 -21.79 -2.29 7.16
CA LYS A 37 -20.61 -2.30 8.00
C LYS A 37 -21.02 -2.34 9.46
N TYR A 38 -20.39 -3.22 10.24
CA TYR A 38 -20.52 -3.29 11.69
C TYR A 38 -19.14 -3.31 12.29
N GLN A 39 -18.92 -2.48 13.30
CA GLN A 39 -17.63 -2.38 13.97
C GLN A 39 -17.84 -2.27 15.47
N THR A 40 -16.97 -2.92 16.23
CA THR A 40 -16.87 -2.75 17.67
C THR A 40 -15.42 -2.59 18.08
N SER A 41 -15.20 -1.81 19.12
CA SER A 41 -13.90 -1.59 19.74
C SER A 41 -14.11 -1.54 21.24
N LEU A 42 -13.45 -2.40 21.98
CA LEU A 42 -13.61 -2.56 23.43
C LEU A 42 -12.25 -2.59 24.12
N GLN A 43 -12.15 -1.93 25.25
CA GLN A 43 -11.01 -2.02 26.17
C GLN A 43 -11.53 -2.41 27.56
N ALA A 44 -11.14 -3.58 28.02
CA ALA A 44 -11.47 -4.09 29.37
C ALA A 44 -10.15 -4.35 30.12
N GLY A 45 -9.75 -3.37 30.95
CA GLY A 45 -8.47 -3.43 31.66
C GLY A 45 -7.29 -3.61 30.69
N LYS A 46 -6.59 -4.73 30.80
CA LYS A 46 -5.41 -5.08 29.97
C LYS A 46 -5.76 -5.65 28.59
N LEU A 47 -7.02 -6.04 28.38
CA LEU A 47 -7.50 -6.66 27.13
C LEU A 47 -8.18 -5.62 26.24
N GLY A 48 -7.73 -5.50 25.00
CA GLY A 48 -8.39 -4.76 23.94
C GLY A 48 -8.90 -5.69 22.85
N ILE A 49 -10.14 -5.49 22.40
CA ILE A 49 -10.76 -6.26 21.31
C ILE A 49 -11.34 -5.31 20.29
N GLY A 50 -11.06 -5.52 19.02
CA GLY A 50 -11.72 -4.85 17.91
C GLY A 50 -12.24 -5.90 16.93
N ALA A 51 -13.45 -5.70 16.42
CA ALA A 51 -14.00 -6.52 15.36
C ALA A 51 -14.70 -5.63 14.33
N SER A 52 -14.59 -6.00 13.07
CA SER A 52 -15.37 -5.38 12.00
C SER A 52 -15.81 -6.43 10.99
N TRP A 53 -17.03 -6.27 10.50
CA TRP A 53 -17.56 -7.00 9.38
C TRP A 53 -18.10 -6.01 8.35
N ASN A 54 -17.68 -6.17 7.10
CA ASN A 54 -18.05 -5.31 6.00
C ASN A 54 -18.55 -6.18 4.85
N LYS A 55 -19.72 -5.84 4.31
CA LYS A 55 -20.29 -6.44 3.12
C LYS A 55 -20.50 -5.41 2.03
N LYS A 56 -20.20 -5.77 0.80
CA LYS A 56 -20.52 -4.99 -0.38
C LYS A 56 -21.25 -5.89 -1.38
N GLY A 57 -22.34 -5.40 -1.93
CA GLY A 57 -23.09 -6.11 -2.96
C GLY A 57 -22.46 -5.94 -4.34
N SER A 58 -23.22 -6.33 -5.35
CA SER A 58 -22.73 -6.34 -6.73
C SER A 58 -22.65 -4.92 -7.32
N VAL A 59 -21.58 -4.69 -8.10
CA VAL A 59 -21.33 -3.43 -8.83
C VAL A 59 -20.90 -3.75 -10.25
N ASP A 60 -21.53 -3.11 -11.21
CA ASP A 60 -21.16 -3.18 -12.62
C ASP A 60 -20.32 -1.97 -13.00
N GLN A 61 -19.27 -2.20 -13.77
CA GLN A 61 -18.34 -1.17 -14.20
C GLN A 61 -18.04 -1.32 -15.69
N THR A 62 -18.16 -0.24 -16.46
CA THR A 62 -17.82 -0.24 -17.89
C THR A 62 -16.37 -0.67 -18.09
N SER A 63 -16.13 -1.54 -19.08
CA SER A 63 -14.80 -1.96 -19.49
C SER A 63 -14.47 -1.37 -20.85
N LEU A 64 -13.31 -0.72 -20.95
CA LEU A 64 -12.79 -0.21 -22.21
C LEU A 64 -11.58 -1.06 -22.63
N ALA A 65 -11.41 -1.27 -23.94
CA ALA A 65 -10.20 -1.84 -24.50
C ALA A 65 -9.43 -0.75 -25.27
N THR A 66 -8.11 -0.85 -25.27
CA THR A 66 -7.27 -0.06 -26.17
C THR A 66 -7.29 -0.70 -27.54
N ASP A 67 -7.65 0.03 -28.56
CA ASP A 67 -7.56 -0.44 -29.97
C ASP A 67 -6.12 -0.42 -30.46
N SER A 68 -5.87 -0.97 -31.65
CA SER A 68 -4.52 -1.05 -32.26
C SER A 68 -3.92 0.34 -32.60
N LYS A 69 -4.72 1.40 -32.57
CA LYS A 69 -4.30 2.79 -32.84
C LYS A 69 -4.17 3.60 -31.54
N GLY A 70 -4.39 2.94 -30.38
CA GLY A 70 -4.29 3.58 -29.08
C GLY A 70 -5.57 4.33 -28.66
N GLY A 71 -6.65 4.20 -29.36
CA GLY A 71 -7.96 4.71 -28.96
C GLY A 71 -8.60 3.84 -27.86
N TYR A 72 -9.65 4.37 -27.25
CA TYR A 72 -10.45 3.66 -26.25
C TYR A 72 -11.80 3.31 -26.86
N ALA A 73 -12.11 2.03 -26.94
CA ALA A 73 -13.40 1.56 -27.45
C ALA A 73 -14.04 0.57 -26.45
N PRO A 74 -15.38 0.52 -26.37
CA PRO A 74 -16.04 -0.57 -25.68
C PRO A 74 -15.64 -1.90 -26.29
N ASN A 75 -15.26 -2.87 -25.44
CA ASN A 75 -14.80 -4.21 -25.90
C ASN A 75 -15.93 -5.25 -25.92
N GLY A 76 -17.19 -4.82 -25.86
CA GLY A 76 -18.34 -5.70 -25.81
C GLY A 76 -18.48 -6.46 -24.47
N LYS A 77 -17.73 -6.05 -23.45
CA LYS A 77 -17.76 -6.59 -22.11
C LYS A 77 -17.84 -5.47 -21.09
N TYR A 78 -18.37 -5.77 -19.92
CA TYR A 78 -18.26 -4.93 -18.74
C TYR A 78 -17.73 -5.75 -17.56
N PHE A 79 -17.00 -5.09 -16.68
CA PHE A 79 -16.50 -5.70 -15.46
C PHE A 79 -17.62 -5.74 -14.42
N LYS A 80 -17.76 -6.88 -13.76
CA LYS A 80 -18.69 -7.07 -12.65
C LYS A 80 -17.96 -7.50 -11.41
N PHE A 81 -18.13 -6.72 -10.34
CA PHE A 81 -17.89 -7.16 -9.00
C PHE A 81 -19.18 -7.77 -8.47
N TYR A 82 -19.19 -9.04 -8.12
CA TYR A 82 -20.42 -9.74 -7.72
C TYR A 82 -20.75 -9.58 -6.23
N GLY A 83 -19.88 -8.92 -5.49
CA GLY A 83 -19.98 -8.72 -4.06
C GLY A 83 -18.90 -9.45 -3.29
N GLY A 84 -18.84 -9.14 -2.00
CA GLY A 84 -17.89 -9.76 -1.08
C GLY A 84 -18.10 -9.33 0.36
N GLU A 85 -17.46 -10.05 1.24
CA GLU A 85 -17.49 -9.82 2.68
C GLU A 85 -16.06 -9.78 3.23
N LYS A 86 -15.81 -8.92 4.22
CA LYS A 86 -14.53 -8.81 4.92
C LYS A 86 -14.76 -8.79 6.41
N THR A 87 -14.13 -9.71 7.11
CA THR A 87 -14.09 -9.79 8.57
C THR A 87 -12.69 -9.44 9.05
N ILE A 88 -12.58 -8.61 10.08
CA ILE A 88 -11.33 -8.32 10.77
C ILE A 88 -11.59 -8.46 12.27
N ILE A 89 -10.71 -9.19 12.96
CA ILE A 89 -10.68 -9.30 14.41
C ILE A 89 -9.27 -8.93 14.86
N SER A 90 -9.16 -8.04 15.83
CA SER A 90 -7.91 -7.60 16.40
C SER A 90 -7.98 -7.64 17.91
N THR A 91 -7.04 -8.32 18.54
CA THR A 91 -6.95 -8.39 20.00
C THR A 91 -5.57 -7.93 20.44
N ASN A 92 -5.51 -7.30 21.60
CA ASN A 92 -4.26 -7.01 22.25
C ASN A 92 -4.37 -7.23 23.75
N TYR A 93 -3.32 -7.72 24.36
CA TYR A 93 -3.22 -7.93 25.80
C TYR A 93 -1.91 -7.34 26.32
N ALA A 94 -1.99 -6.43 27.29
CA ALA A 94 -0.83 -5.89 27.99
C ALA A 94 -0.61 -6.70 29.28
N PHE A 95 0.46 -7.50 29.33
CA PHE A 95 0.80 -8.27 30.52
C PHE A 95 1.18 -7.34 31.68
N ASP A 96 1.99 -6.34 31.33
CA ASP A 96 2.44 -5.25 32.19
C ASP A 96 2.75 -3.99 31.37
N GLU A 97 3.52 -3.05 31.88
CA GLU A 97 3.92 -1.82 31.19
C GLU A 97 4.95 -2.05 30.06
N HIS A 98 5.64 -3.19 30.08
CA HIS A 98 6.72 -3.53 29.13
C HIS A 98 6.28 -4.53 28.07
N TRP A 99 5.43 -5.49 28.41
CA TRP A 99 5.06 -6.59 27.54
C TRP A 99 3.65 -6.45 26.99
N LYS A 100 3.54 -6.55 25.66
CA LYS A 100 2.27 -6.52 24.95
C LYS A 100 2.22 -7.59 23.86
N MET A 101 1.14 -8.35 23.84
CA MET A 101 0.81 -9.30 22.78
C MET A 101 -0.30 -8.74 21.90
N THR A 102 -0.23 -8.98 20.57
CA THR A 102 -1.31 -8.67 19.65
C THR A 102 -1.60 -9.87 18.75
N PHE A 103 -2.86 -10.04 18.42
CA PHE A 103 -3.31 -11.00 17.43
C PHE A 103 -4.33 -10.34 16.51
N ASP A 104 -4.10 -10.42 15.20
CA ASP A 104 -4.99 -9.93 14.17
C ASP A 104 -5.37 -11.07 13.23
N TYR A 105 -6.66 -11.19 12.96
CA TYR A 105 -7.24 -12.07 11.95
C TYR A 105 -7.99 -11.24 10.92
N SER A 106 -7.85 -11.55 9.65
CA SER A 106 -8.75 -11.03 8.63
C SER A 106 -9.08 -12.09 7.59
N ASN A 107 -10.34 -12.16 7.21
CA ASN A 107 -10.82 -12.89 6.05
C ASN A 107 -11.50 -11.94 5.07
N HIS A 108 -11.29 -12.15 3.78
CA HIS A 108 -11.88 -11.37 2.70
C HIS A 108 -12.30 -12.26 1.54
N ASP A 109 -13.59 -12.53 1.42
CA ASP A 109 -14.22 -13.30 0.37
C ASP A 109 -14.89 -12.38 -0.63
N TYR A 110 -14.59 -12.53 -1.90
CA TYR A 110 -15.25 -11.76 -2.96
C TYR A 110 -15.19 -12.47 -4.31
N SER A 111 -16.06 -12.03 -5.22
CA SER A 111 -15.97 -12.51 -6.60
C SER A 111 -16.12 -11.40 -7.62
N LYS A 112 -15.39 -11.54 -8.72
CA LYS A 112 -15.31 -10.58 -9.81
C LYS A 112 -15.13 -11.29 -11.15
N GLY A 113 -15.46 -10.61 -12.26
CA GLY A 113 -15.27 -11.16 -13.60
C GLY A 113 -15.82 -10.24 -14.68
N TYR A 114 -15.96 -10.76 -15.88
CA TYR A 114 -16.51 -10.03 -17.01
C TYR A 114 -17.84 -10.62 -17.47
N MET A 115 -18.71 -9.74 -17.92
CA MET A 115 -20.01 -10.03 -18.50
C MET A 115 -20.00 -9.58 -19.97
N SER A 116 -20.65 -10.32 -20.85
CA SER A 116 -20.92 -9.88 -22.22
C SER A 116 -21.97 -8.77 -22.24
N GLU A 117 -21.69 -7.66 -22.90
CA GLU A 117 -22.68 -6.58 -23.09
C GLU A 117 -23.87 -7.04 -23.93
N LYS A 118 -23.63 -7.89 -24.93
CA LYS A 118 -24.66 -8.39 -25.84
C LYS A 118 -25.60 -9.39 -25.18
N THR A 119 -25.04 -10.38 -24.50
CA THR A 119 -25.85 -11.51 -23.97
C THR A 119 -26.20 -11.33 -22.49
N LYS A 120 -25.57 -10.38 -21.79
CA LYS A 120 -25.66 -10.18 -20.33
C LYS A 120 -25.29 -11.45 -19.53
N LEU A 121 -24.55 -12.37 -20.13
CA LEU A 121 -24.06 -13.58 -19.49
C LEU A 121 -22.61 -13.42 -19.06
N PRO A 122 -22.17 -14.13 -18.00
CA PRO A 122 -20.75 -14.17 -17.62
C PRO A 122 -19.89 -14.70 -18.76
N THR A 123 -18.74 -14.09 -18.97
CA THR A 123 -17.67 -14.65 -19.81
C THR A 123 -16.62 -15.37 -18.96
N ASP A 124 -16.37 -14.81 -17.77
CA ASP A 124 -15.55 -15.41 -16.74
C ASP A 124 -15.98 -14.91 -15.36
N ARG A 125 -15.65 -15.67 -14.32
CA ARG A 125 -15.82 -15.27 -12.93
C ARG A 125 -14.72 -15.87 -12.09
N ARG A 126 -14.11 -15.06 -11.25
CA ARG A 126 -13.10 -15.44 -10.27
C ARG A 126 -13.66 -15.27 -8.88
N PHE A 127 -13.65 -16.34 -8.11
CA PHE A 127 -13.91 -16.34 -6.67
C PHE A 127 -12.56 -16.26 -5.97
N ILE A 128 -12.45 -15.39 -5.00
CA ILE A 128 -11.21 -15.12 -4.29
C ILE A 128 -11.50 -15.12 -2.81
N GLU A 129 -10.71 -15.91 -2.09
CA GLU A 129 -10.68 -15.96 -0.63
C GLU A 129 -9.28 -15.58 -0.16
N LYS A 130 -9.19 -14.69 0.82
CA LYS A 130 -7.91 -14.26 1.40
C LYS A 130 -8.03 -14.30 2.90
N GLU A 131 -7.10 -14.98 3.54
CA GLU A 131 -7.00 -15.03 4.99
C GLU A 131 -5.63 -14.53 5.44
N HIS A 132 -5.60 -13.75 6.51
CA HIS A 132 -4.37 -13.32 7.15
C HIS A 132 -4.48 -13.48 8.66
N ASN A 133 -3.45 -14.09 9.23
CA ASN A 133 -3.23 -14.25 10.66
C ASN A 133 -1.92 -13.58 11.04
N ARG A 134 -1.95 -12.74 12.06
CA ARG A 134 -0.78 -12.01 12.51
C ARG A 134 -0.69 -12.08 14.03
N PHE A 135 0.44 -12.52 14.52
CA PHE A 135 0.74 -12.57 15.95
C PHE A 135 2.01 -11.76 16.19
N THR A 136 2.03 -10.93 17.24
CA THR A 136 3.22 -10.22 17.68
C THR A 136 3.31 -10.20 19.19
N LEU A 137 4.55 -10.37 19.72
CA LEU A 137 4.89 -10.14 21.10
C LEU A 137 5.94 -9.03 21.15
N ASN A 138 5.61 -7.95 21.85
CA ASN A 138 6.42 -6.73 21.95
C ASN A 138 6.92 -6.55 23.37
N TYR A 139 8.18 -6.19 23.51
CA TYR A 139 8.83 -5.72 24.73
C TYR A 139 9.35 -4.30 24.52
N ASP A 140 9.15 -3.42 25.49
CA ASP A 140 9.65 -2.04 25.47
C ASP A 140 10.02 -1.60 26.90
N ASN A 141 11.31 -1.40 27.15
CA ASN A 141 11.81 -0.93 28.43
C ASN A 141 13.17 -0.23 28.28
N ASN A 142 13.29 0.98 28.83
CA ASN A 142 14.54 1.74 28.87
C ASN A 142 15.27 1.80 27.52
N GLY A 143 14.53 2.10 26.42
CA GLY A 143 15.08 2.16 25.07
C GLY A 143 15.39 0.79 24.43
N LEU A 144 15.31 -0.33 25.17
CA LEU A 144 15.37 -1.67 24.60
C LEU A 144 13.98 -2.08 24.11
N LYS A 145 13.86 -2.37 22.81
CA LYS A 145 12.65 -2.91 22.22
C LYS A 145 12.95 -4.24 21.55
N ALA A 146 12.06 -5.21 21.75
CA ALA A 146 12.09 -6.47 21.03
C ALA A 146 10.70 -6.78 20.48
N ASN A 147 10.67 -7.29 19.25
CA ASN A 147 9.44 -7.69 18.57
C ASN A 147 9.63 -9.10 18.03
N ILE A 148 8.81 -10.06 18.49
CA ILE A 148 8.70 -11.40 17.93
C ILE A 148 7.42 -11.44 17.13
N PHE A 149 7.49 -11.90 15.89
CA PHE A 149 6.34 -11.88 14.99
C PHE A 149 6.18 -13.18 14.20
N TYR A 150 4.91 -13.50 13.94
CA TYR A 150 4.48 -14.58 13.05
C TYR A 150 3.30 -14.07 12.22
N HIS A 151 3.47 -14.04 10.91
CA HIS A 151 2.43 -13.68 9.95
C HIS A 151 2.19 -14.83 9.01
N LYS A 152 0.93 -15.21 8.82
CA LYS A 152 0.52 -16.17 7.80
C LYS A 152 -0.54 -15.53 6.92
N GLY A 153 -0.34 -15.58 5.61
CA GLY A 153 -1.30 -15.19 4.59
C GLY A 153 -1.67 -16.38 3.72
N SER A 154 -2.90 -16.41 3.24
CA SER A 154 -3.33 -17.31 2.16
C SER A 154 -4.20 -16.56 1.16
N SER A 155 -4.14 -16.98 -0.08
CA SER A 155 -4.99 -16.42 -1.14
C SER A 155 -5.38 -17.51 -2.12
N ASP A 156 -6.65 -17.88 -2.12
CA ASP A 156 -7.25 -18.87 -2.98
C ASP A 156 -8.08 -18.24 -4.09
N SER A 157 -7.98 -18.79 -5.26
CA SER A 157 -8.69 -18.31 -6.45
C SER A 157 -9.25 -19.45 -7.28
N ARG A 158 -10.55 -19.38 -7.54
CA ARG A 158 -11.25 -20.32 -8.44
C ARG A 158 -11.72 -19.57 -9.66
N TYR A 159 -11.26 -19.98 -10.83
CA TYR A 159 -11.69 -19.41 -12.10
C TYR A 159 -12.71 -20.28 -12.80
N HIS A 160 -13.79 -19.65 -13.26
CA HIS A 160 -14.79 -20.26 -14.11
C HIS A 160 -14.92 -19.46 -15.41
N TYR A 161 -14.95 -20.16 -16.54
CA TYR A 161 -15.19 -19.58 -17.85
C TYR A 161 -16.48 -20.11 -18.44
N TRP A 162 -17.22 -19.26 -19.17
CA TRP A 162 -18.45 -19.64 -19.84
C TRP A 162 -18.38 -19.39 -21.34
N LYS A 163 -19.02 -20.28 -22.11
CA LYS A 163 -19.31 -20.09 -23.53
C LYS A 163 -20.84 -20.10 -23.67
N GLY A 164 -21.46 -18.90 -23.78
CA GLY A 164 -22.89 -18.74 -23.64
C GLY A 164 -23.35 -19.10 -22.23
N THR A 165 -24.32 -19.98 -22.06
CA THR A 165 -24.83 -20.47 -20.79
C THR A 165 -24.05 -21.64 -20.22
N LYS A 166 -23.17 -22.27 -21.02
CA LYS A 166 -22.44 -23.47 -20.62
C LYS A 166 -21.10 -23.11 -19.94
N LEU A 167 -20.85 -23.70 -18.78
CA LEU A 167 -19.56 -23.63 -18.11
C LEU A 167 -18.50 -24.32 -18.97
N TYR A 168 -17.38 -23.61 -19.24
CA TYR A 168 -16.33 -24.12 -20.10
C TYR A 168 -15.32 -24.97 -19.30
N SER A 169 -14.68 -25.93 -19.97
CA SER A 169 -13.82 -26.93 -19.35
C SER A 169 -12.45 -26.42 -18.84
N ASN A 170 -12.17 -25.10 -18.93
CA ASN A 170 -10.92 -24.49 -18.47
C ASN A 170 -11.02 -23.82 -17.09
N SER A 171 -11.96 -24.27 -16.24
CA SER A 171 -12.00 -23.83 -14.86
C SER A 171 -10.76 -24.38 -14.12
N TYR A 172 -10.12 -23.53 -13.34
CA TYR A 172 -8.95 -23.94 -12.56
C TYR A 172 -8.91 -23.26 -11.20
N PHE A 173 -8.23 -23.89 -10.28
CA PHE A 173 -7.98 -23.41 -8.94
C PHE A 173 -6.48 -23.17 -8.74
N TYR A 174 -6.13 -22.04 -8.16
CA TYR A 174 -4.77 -21.78 -7.71
C TYR A 174 -4.78 -20.95 -6.42
N GLY A 175 -3.72 -21.11 -5.67
CA GLY A 175 -3.54 -20.35 -4.45
C GLY A 175 -2.08 -20.22 -4.06
N ASN A 176 -1.88 -19.46 -3.02
CA ASN A 176 -0.59 -19.37 -2.35
C ASN A 176 -0.78 -19.21 -0.85
N ASP A 177 0.16 -19.77 -0.11
CA ASP A 177 0.37 -19.50 1.31
C ASP A 177 1.71 -18.83 1.49
N ASP A 178 1.75 -17.79 2.31
CA ASP A 178 2.97 -17.14 2.74
C ASP A 178 3.07 -17.13 4.26
N VAL A 179 4.26 -17.36 4.78
CA VAL A 179 4.56 -17.31 6.21
C VAL A 179 5.83 -16.49 6.42
N ILE A 180 5.74 -15.47 7.26
CA ILE A 180 6.89 -14.68 7.72
C ILE A 180 6.95 -14.77 9.24
N LYS A 181 8.11 -15.17 9.77
CA LYS A 181 8.33 -15.27 11.21
C LYS A 181 9.74 -14.81 11.57
N GLY A 182 9.87 -14.09 12.68
CA GLY A 182 11.17 -13.58 13.06
C GLY A 182 11.19 -12.80 14.36
N ILE A 183 12.35 -12.19 14.57
CA ILE A 183 12.64 -11.34 15.72
C ILE A 183 13.37 -10.07 15.24
N GLU A 184 13.05 -8.95 15.87
CA GLU A 184 13.75 -7.69 15.73
C GLU A 184 14.05 -7.14 17.12
N ILE A 185 15.29 -6.70 17.35
CA ILE A 185 15.72 -6.10 18.61
C ILE A 185 16.38 -4.77 18.29
N THR A 186 16.00 -3.73 19.02
CA THR A 186 16.61 -2.40 18.92
C THR A 186 16.96 -1.88 20.29
N LYS A 187 18.02 -1.10 20.37
CA LYS A 187 18.42 -0.38 21.57
C LYS A 187 18.66 1.08 21.22
N ASP A 188 17.94 1.92 21.87
CA ASP A 188 18.10 3.38 21.87
C ASP A 188 18.97 3.78 23.05
N ILE A 189 20.06 4.54 22.80
CA ILE A 189 21.09 4.85 23.77
C ILE A 189 21.37 6.34 23.73
N ASP A 190 20.99 7.05 24.77
CA ASP A 190 21.41 8.42 24.98
C ASP A 190 22.89 8.42 25.41
N LEU A 191 23.80 8.77 24.50
CA LEU A 191 25.24 8.84 24.79
C LEU A 191 25.57 10.06 25.64
N ASP A 192 24.95 11.19 25.30
CA ASP A 192 24.95 12.46 26.01
C ASP A 192 23.79 13.35 25.56
N SER A 193 23.74 14.63 25.99
CA SER A 193 22.66 15.58 25.65
C SER A 193 22.53 15.86 24.15
N ASN A 194 23.58 15.60 23.38
CA ASN A 194 23.68 15.95 21.96
C ASN A 194 23.72 14.73 21.03
N ASN A 195 23.94 13.54 21.61
CA ASN A 195 24.16 12.32 20.86
C ASN A 195 23.20 11.22 21.29
N ASN A 196 22.40 10.73 20.36
CA ASN A 196 21.56 9.56 20.53
C ASN A 196 21.96 8.48 19.51
N LEU A 197 22.21 7.27 19.95
CA LEU A 197 22.60 6.12 19.13
C LEU A 197 21.52 5.05 19.16
N LEU A 198 20.89 4.78 18.02
CA LEU A 198 20.03 3.62 17.83
C LEU A 198 20.80 2.51 17.13
N VAL A 199 20.83 1.31 17.74
CA VAL A 199 21.38 0.10 17.13
C VAL A 199 20.30 -0.99 17.07
N GLY A 200 20.37 -1.86 16.09
CA GLY A 200 19.41 -2.95 15.98
C GLY A 200 19.85 -4.11 15.11
N ALA A 201 19.17 -5.23 15.32
CA ALA A 201 19.32 -6.45 14.53
C ALA A 201 17.95 -7.06 14.26
N LYS A 202 17.79 -7.67 13.08
CA LYS A 202 16.57 -8.38 12.67
C LYS A 202 16.95 -9.68 11.99
N ALA A 203 16.26 -10.76 12.34
CA ALA A 203 16.36 -12.04 11.68
C ALA A 203 14.96 -12.60 11.42
N TYR A 204 14.68 -13.02 10.20
CA TYR A 204 13.40 -13.61 9.88
C TYR A 204 13.49 -14.61 8.73
N ASN A 205 12.51 -15.52 8.69
CA ASN A 205 12.33 -16.49 7.63
C ASN A 205 11.05 -16.18 6.86
N GLU A 206 11.13 -16.23 5.55
CA GLU A 206 10.00 -16.14 4.63
C GLU A 206 9.78 -17.51 3.99
N LYS A 207 8.55 -17.99 4.02
CA LYS A 207 8.07 -19.16 3.28
C LYS A 207 7.00 -18.77 2.31
N TYR A 208 7.08 -19.32 1.11
CA TYR A 208 6.07 -19.15 0.06
C TYR A 208 5.73 -20.51 -0.54
N ASN A 209 4.45 -20.87 -0.51
CA ASN A 209 3.93 -22.06 -1.17
C ASN A 209 2.97 -21.60 -2.26
N TYR A 210 3.20 -22.02 -3.49
CA TYR A 210 2.28 -21.84 -4.60
C TYR A 210 1.73 -23.19 -5.03
N TYR A 211 0.41 -23.27 -5.23
CA TYR A 211 -0.26 -24.46 -5.71
C TYR A 211 -1.28 -24.14 -6.80
N ASN A 212 -1.40 -25.06 -7.76
CA ASN A 212 -2.33 -24.95 -8.85
C ASN A 212 -2.96 -26.33 -9.08
N PHE A 213 -4.28 -26.38 -8.99
CA PHE A 213 -5.06 -27.59 -9.23
C PHE A 213 -6.05 -27.33 -10.36
N TYR A 214 -6.13 -28.28 -11.26
CA TYR A 214 -7.21 -28.33 -12.20
C TYR A 214 -8.33 -29.21 -11.67
N ASP A 215 -9.57 -28.81 -11.87
CA ASP A 215 -10.72 -29.65 -11.53
C ASP A 215 -10.63 -30.94 -12.38
N PRO A 216 -10.68 -32.12 -11.76
CA PRO A 216 -10.60 -33.43 -12.48
C PRO A 216 -11.70 -33.63 -13.53
N SER A 217 -12.83 -32.93 -13.42
CA SER A 217 -13.88 -32.89 -14.45
C SER A 217 -13.45 -32.20 -15.73
N TYR A 218 -12.34 -31.45 -15.71
CA TYR A 218 -11.80 -30.67 -16.80
C TYR A 218 -10.41 -31.15 -17.15
N LYS A 219 -10.25 -32.24 -17.82
CA LYS A 219 -9.02 -32.86 -18.37
C LYS A 219 -7.82 -31.90 -18.46
N VAL A 220 -7.05 -31.71 -17.40
CA VAL A 220 -5.86 -30.88 -17.43
C VAL A 220 -4.72 -31.37 -16.55
N ALA A 221 -3.54 -31.00 -16.99
CA ALA A 221 -2.19 -31.24 -16.56
C ALA A 221 -1.91 -31.39 -15.05
N THR A 222 -0.77 -31.96 -14.76
CA THR A 222 -0.16 -32.25 -13.47
C THR A 222 -0.33 -31.09 -12.47
N PRO A 223 -0.84 -31.33 -11.26
CA PRO A 223 -0.83 -30.35 -10.19
C PRO A 223 0.58 -29.82 -9.96
N ILE A 224 0.72 -28.49 -9.89
CA ILE A 224 1.98 -27.83 -9.60
C ILE A 224 1.92 -27.40 -8.13
N ASN A 225 2.93 -27.76 -7.38
CA ASN A 225 3.13 -27.31 -6.01
C ASN A 225 4.59 -26.89 -5.84
N TYR A 226 4.81 -25.59 -5.55
CA TYR A 226 6.14 -25.06 -5.26
C TYR A 226 6.18 -24.58 -3.82
N ALA A 227 7.24 -24.97 -3.11
CA ALA A 227 7.52 -24.53 -1.76
C ALA A 227 8.93 -23.93 -1.72
N TYR A 228 9.03 -22.68 -1.35
CA TYR A 228 10.29 -21.96 -1.24
C TYR A 228 10.42 -21.30 0.10
N ASP A 229 11.64 -21.22 0.62
CA ASP A 229 11.94 -20.46 1.82
C ASP A 229 13.32 -19.80 1.75
N ARG A 230 13.49 -18.71 2.47
CA ARG A 230 14.79 -18.05 2.69
C ARG A 230 14.86 -17.41 4.05
N ASN A 231 16.08 -17.28 4.56
CA ASN A 231 16.35 -16.52 5.77
C ASN A 231 16.90 -15.14 5.39
N ILE A 232 16.51 -14.12 6.14
CA ILE A 232 16.97 -12.75 5.97
C ILE A 232 17.46 -12.23 7.30
N TYR A 233 18.66 -11.65 7.26
CA TYR A 233 19.33 -11.09 8.43
C TYR A 233 19.71 -9.65 8.16
N SER A 234 19.72 -8.83 9.20
CA SER A 234 20.22 -7.47 9.09
C SER A 234 20.70 -6.91 10.41
N VAL A 235 21.66 -6.03 10.33
CA VAL A 235 22.13 -5.19 11.43
C VAL A 235 22.14 -3.73 10.99
N PHE A 236 21.86 -2.82 11.89
CA PHE A 236 21.82 -1.39 11.58
C PHE A 236 22.20 -0.54 12.78
N ALA A 237 22.69 0.66 12.46
CA ALA A 237 22.96 1.69 13.43
C ALA A 237 22.59 3.07 12.85
N GLN A 238 22.16 3.96 13.71
CA GLN A 238 21.86 5.36 13.38
C GLN A 238 22.30 6.25 14.53
N LEU A 239 23.11 7.25 14.24
CA LEU A 239 23.52 8.31 15.16
C LEU A 239 22.75 9.59 14.81
N ASP A 240 22.10 10.15 15.82
CA ASP A 240 21.52 11.51 15.79
C ASP A 240 22.47 12.41 16.60
N HIS A 241 23.05 13.41 15.94
CA HIS A 241 24.01 14.35 16.52
C HIS A 241 23.53 15.80 16.36
N LYS A 242 23.35 16.48 17.48
CA LYS A 242 23.02 17.92 17.55
C LYS A 242 24.31 18.70 17.81
N PHE A 243 24.81 19.39 16.79
CA PHE A 243 25.97 20.28 16.96
C PHE A 243 25.67 21.45 17.89
N ASP A 244 24.44 21.99 17.78
CA ASP A 244 23.91 23.07 18.59
C ASP A 244 22.36 23.07 18.50
N ASN A 245 21.72 24.13 18.97
CA ASN A 245 20.25 24.27 18.92
C ASN A 245 19.68 24.48 17.50
N ARG A 246 20.53 24.60 16.48
CA ARG A 246 20.13 24.87 15.09
C ARG A 246 20.53 23.79 14.10
N HIS A 247 21.58 23.05 14.39
CA HIS A 247 22.18 22.09 13.47
C HIS A 247 22.04 20.67 13.99
N ASP A 248 21.39 19.81 13.21
CA ASP A 248 21.12 18.43 13.54
C ASP A 248 21.50 17.54 12.34
N VAL A 249 22.25 16.46 12.59
CA VAL A 249 22.69 15.50 11.59
C VAL A 249 22.32 14.08 12.03
N ILE A 250 21.65 13.35 11.15
CA ILE A 250 21.37 11.94 11.33
C ILE A 250 22.20 11.16 10.31
N ILE A 251 23.06 10.25 10.78
CA ILE A 251 23.82 9.34 9.94
C ILE A 251 23.45 7.91 10.32
N GLY A 252 23.13 7.10 9.34
CA GLY A 252 22.76 5.72 9.58
C GLY A 252 23.21 4.78 8.46
N ALA A 253 23.38 3.52 8.81
CA ALA A 253 23.66 2.46 7.86
C ALA A 253 23.02 1.14 8.29
N ARG A 254 22.64 0.35 7.30
CA ARG A 254 22.13 -1.00 7.48
C ARG A 254 22.80 -1.93 6.49
N GLU A 255 23.20 -3.09 6.96
CA GLU A 255 23.56 -4.24 6.14
C GLU A 255 22.46 -5.28 6.21
N THR A 256 22.01 -5.78 5.07
CA THR A 256 21.02 -6.86 4.97
C THR A 256 21.52 -7.94 4.04
N TRP A 257 21.45 -9.20 4.47
CA TRP A 257 21.83 -10.34 3.65
C TRP A 257 20.81 -11.47 3.74
N THR A 258 20.70 -12.22 2.67
CA THR A 258 19.86 -13.43 2.61
C THR A 258 20.74 -14.67 2.78
N GLY A 259 20.16 -15.74 3.30
CA GLY A 259 20.77 -17.05 3.37
C GLY A 259 19.75 -18.15 3.09
N SER A 260 20.27 -19.31 2.70
CA SER A 260 19.46 -20.52 2.47
C SER A 260 18.36 -20.38 1.40
N SER A 261 18.62 -19.60 0.34
CA SER A 261 17.72 -19.59 -0.82
C SER A 261 17.74 -20.95 -1.54
N PRO A 262 16.60 -21.46 -2.01
CA PRO A 262 16.48 -22.81 -2.57
C PRO A 262 17.37 -23.08 -3.81
N ASP A 263 17.69 -22.03 -4.56
CA ASP A 263 18.57 -22.12 -5.76
C ASP A 263 20.01 -21.66 -5.48
N GLY A 264 20.36 -21.39 -4.22
CA GLY A 264 21.67 -20.91 -3.84
C GLY A 264 21.91 -19.42 -4.07
N THR A 265 20.93 -18.67 -4.62
CA THR A 265 21.07 -17.23 -4.84
C THR A 265 21.00 -16.50 -3.51
N ASN A 266 22.06 -15.78 -3.18
CA ASN A 266 22.13 -14.94 -1.98
C ASN A 266 22.34 -13.48 -2.38
N TYR A 267 21.73 -12.59 -1.62
CA TYR A 267 21.86 -11.15 -1.80
C TYR A 267 22.47 -10.51 -0.55
N SER A 268 23.26 -9.46 -0.73
CA SER A 268 23.80 -8.62 0.34
C SER A 268 23.77 -7.18 -0.11
N GLU A 269 23.16 -6.31 0.72
CA GLU A 269 22.97 -4.90 0.39
C GLU A 269 23.26 -4.00 1.58
N PHE A 270 24.25 -3.10 1.38
CA PHE A 270 24.57 -2.03 2.31
C PHE A 270 23.82 -0.76 1.95
N THR A 271 23.06 -0.21 2.89
CA THR A 271 22.18 0.95 2.69
C THR A 271 22.51 2.08 3.66
N PRO A 272 23.44 2.99 3.29
CA PRO A 272 23.74 4.19 4.06
C PRO A 272 22.70 5.30 3.84
N GLN A 273 22.57 6.19 4.83
CA GLN A 273 21.82 7.44 4.72
C GLN A 273 22.47 8.55 5.55
N ILE A 274 22.27 9.77 5.12
CA ILE A 274 22.57 10.98 5.87
C ILE A 274 21.42 11.98 5.70
N GLN A 275 21.08 12.65 6.80
CA GLN A 275 20.10 13.73 6.82
C GLN A 275 20.71 14.87 7.62
N TYR A 276 20.46 16.08 7.17
CA TYR A 276 20.87 17.29 7.83
C TYR A 276 19.68 18.23 7.94
N SER A 277 19.47 18.83 9.09
CA SER A 277 18.50 19.88 9.29
C SER A 277 19.14 21.13 9.89
N TYR A 278 18.67 22.28 9.45
CA TYR A 278 19.11 23.59 9.89
C TYR A 278 17.92 24.47 10.27
N LYS A 279 17.87 24.89 11.51
CA LYS A 279 16.86 25.80 12.04
C LYS A 279 17.27 27.24 11.68
N ILE A 280 16.67 27.79 10.64
CA ILE A 280 16.94 29.16 10.15
C ILE A 280 16.40 30.17 11.16
N THR A 281 15.13 29.99 11.56
CA THR A 281 14.45 30.76 12.62
C THR A 281 13.71 29.80 13.53
N GLU A 282 13.03 30.29 14.58
CA GLU A 282 12.20 29.42 15.43
C GLU A 282 11.11 28.70 14.63
N ASP A 283 10.58 29.34 13.59
CA ASP A 283 9.45 28.86 12.79
C ASP A 283 9.88 28.27 11.44
N THR A 284 11.14 28.38 11.06
CA THR A 284 11.61 27.96 9.72
C THR A 284 12.81 27.05 9.81
N SER A 285 12.74 25.90 9.16
CA SER A 285 13.87 24.98 9.01
C SER A 285 14.10 24.57 7.56
N ALA A 286 15.37 24.44 7.20
CA ALA A 286 15.81 23.79 5.96
C ALA A 286 16.29 22.37 6.27
N TYR A 287 16.16 21.47 5.31
CA TYR A 287 16.69 20.12 5.43
C TYR A 287 17.23 19.60 4.10
N ALA A 288 18.15 18.66 4.20
CA ALA A 288 18.64 17.90 3.05
C ALA A 288 18.86 16.44 3.47
N SER A 289 18.61 15.51 2.57
CA SER A 289 18.85 14.09 2.82
C SER A 289 19.33 13.36 1.57
N VAL A 290 20.16 12.37 1.76
CA VAL A 290 20.54 11.40 0.75
C VAL A 290 20.56 10.01 1.40
N GLY A 291 20.01 9.02 0.68
CA GLY A 291 19.99 7.67 1.18
C GLY A 291 19.85 6.64 0.06
N LYS A 292 20.41 5.47 0.32
CA LYS A 292 20.23 4.27 -0.52
C LYS A 292 19.06 3.46 0.02
N SER A 293 18.25 2.92 -0.88
CA SER A 293 17.20 1.92 -0.60
C SER A 293 17.42 0.68 -1.42
N PHE A 294 16.78 -0.42 -1.04
CA PHE A 294 16.73 -1.63 -1.85
C PHE A 294 15.42 -2.37 -1.63
N THR A 295 15.07 -3.24 -2.60
CA THR A 295 13.94 -4.16 -2.51
C THR A 295 14.38 -5.53 -2.97
N LEU A 296 14.24 -6.53 -2.10
CA LEU A 296 14.54 -7.92 -2.47
C LEU A 296 13.45 -8.43 -3.43
N PRO A 297 13.82 -9.23 -4.46
CA PRO A 297 12.83 -9.94 -5.25
C PRO A 297 11.95 -10.82 -4.35
N THR A 298 10.64 -10.80 -4.59
CA THR A 298 9.76 -11.73 -3.89
C THR A 298 9.97 -13.15 -4.41
N MET A 299 9.56 -14.14 -3.62
CA MET A 299 9.60 -15.54 -4.06
C MET A 299 8.80 -15.75 -5.36
N ASN A 300 7.72 -14.98 -5.52
CA ASN A 300 6.92 -14.99 -6.74
C ASN A 300 7.68 -14.45 -7.97
N ASP A 301 8.48 -13.40 -7.81
CA ASP A 301 9.29 -12.85 -8.91
C ASP A 301 10.39 -13.81 -9.34
N MET A 302 11.01 -14.51 -8.39
CA MET A 302 12.11 -15.44 -8.64
C MET A 302 11.64 -16.77 -9.23
N TYR A 303 10.58 -17.34 -8.70
CA TYR A 303 10.16 -18.73 -8.97
C TYR A 303 8.89 -18.83 -9.81
N GLY A 304 8.21 -17.69 -10.02
CA GLY A 304 7.00 -17.65 -10.82
C GLY A 304 5.75 -18.14 -10.10
N GLN A 305 4.64 -18.01 -10.78
CA GLN A 305 3.31 -18.55 -10.39
C GLN A 305 2.51 -18.74 -11.69
N SER A 306 1.34 -19.32 -11.60
CA SER A 306 0.43 -19.79 -12.69
C SER A 306 0.65 -19.28 -14.13
N ASN A 307 0.93 -18.01 -14.31
CA ASN A 307 1.14 -17.34 -15.59
C ASN A 307 2.41 -16.47 -15.65
N ILE A 308 3.26 -16.58 -14.62
CA ILE A 308 4.57 -15.93 -14.57
C ILE A 308 5.62 -17.04 -14.50
N ILE A 309 6.48 -17.11 -15.49
CA ILE A 309 7.56 -18.09 -15.53
C ILE A 309 8.71 -17.66 -14.61
N ARG A 310 9.47 -18.64 -14.17
CA ARG A 310 10.67 -18.44 -13.35
C ARG A 310 11.69 -17.57 -14.08
N ASN A 311 12.27 -16.61 -13.34
CA ASN A 311 13.47 -15.88 -13.73
C ASN A 311 14.50 -15.91 -12.59
N SER A 312 15.53 -16.74 -12.72
CA SER A 312 16.63 -16.84 -11.74
C SER A 312 17.59 -15.65 -11.77
N ASP A 313 17.56 -14.85 -12.84
CA ASP A 313 18.47 -13.72 -13.04
C ASP A 313 17.93 -12.40 -12.47
N ILE A 314 16.78 -12.44 -11.79
CA ILE A 314 16.18 -11.25 -11.22
C ILE A 314 17.06 -10.70 -10.09
N ARG A 315 17.37 -9.41 -10.13
CA ARG A 315 18.21 -8.71 -9.17
C ARG A 315 17.38 -7.87 -8.21
N PRO A 316 17.89 -7.59 -6.99
CA PRO A 316 17.27 -6.61 -6.10
C PRO A 316 17.22 -5.22 -6.74
N GLU A 317 16.14 -4.50 -6.46
CA GLU A 317 16.07 -3.08 -6.77
C GLU A 317 17.04 -2.29 -5.88
N VAL A 318 17.76 -1.34 -6.46
CA VAL A 318 18.65 -0.44 -5.71
C VAL A 318 18.35 1.00 -6.07
N GLY A 319 17.89 1.78 -5.09
CA GLY A 319 17.50 3.17 -5.24
C GLY A 319 18.48 4.15 -4.57
N MET A 320 18.74 5.28 -5.22
CA MET A 320 19.35 6.46 -4.61
C MET A 320 18.35 7.60 -4.59
N HIS A 321 18.12 8.14 -3.40
CA HIS A 321 17.13 9.19 -3.13
C HIS A 321 17.80 10.42 -2.56
N TYR A 322 17.42 11.57 -3.11
CA TYR A 322 17.88 12.90 -2.71
C TYR A 322 16.66 13.75 -2.44
N GLU A 323 16.63 14.45 -1.34
CA GLU A 323 15.58 15.42 -1.02
C GLU A 323 16.18 16.62 -0.30
N THR A 324 15.70 17.81 -0.62
CA THR A 324 15.97 19.04 0.12
C THR A 324 14.71 19.87 0.18
N GLY A 325 14.56 20.65 1.23
CA GLY A 325 13.34 21.43 1.38
C GLY A 325 13.36 22.41 2.52
N LEU A 326 12.25 23.11 2.65
CA LEU A 326 11.95 24.06 3.69
C LEU A 326 10.65 23.66 4.40
N LYS A 327 10.63 23.83 5.71
CA LYS A 327 9.42 23.76 6.54
C LYS A 327 9.26 25.09 7.25
N HIS A 328 8.05 25.62 7.26
CA HIS A 328 7.73 26.88 7.92
C HIS A 328 6.39 26.76 8.66
N ILE A 329 6.36 27.22 9.90
CA ILE A 329 5.15 27.26 10.73
C ILE A 329 4.87 28.74 11.02
N SER A 330 3.67 29.21 10.70
CA SER A 330 3.25 30.59 10.96
C SER A 330 1.85 30.58 11.56
N GLY A 331 1.75 30.80 12.86
CA GLY A 331 0.49 30.60 13.59
C GLY A 331 -0.01 29.15 13.42
N ASP A 332 -1.23 29.01 12.92
CA ASP A 332 -1.88 27.70 12.72
C ASP A 332 -1.53 27.07 11.33
N HIS A 333 -0.69 27.72 10.54
CA HIS A 333 -0.32 27.25 9.21
C HIS A 333 1.02 26.52 9.21
N SER A 334 1.07 25.34 8.61
CA SER A 334 2.27 24.58 8.36
C SER A 334 2.52 24.46 6.84
N TRP A 335 3.70 24.90 6.40
CA TRP A 335 4.13 24.92 5.00
C TRP A 335 5.29 23.96 4.80
N LYS A 336 5.29 23.24 3.69
CA LYS A 336 6.41 22.41 3.27
C LYS A 336 6.68 22.63 1.78
N LEU A 337 7.93 22.96 1.44
CA LEU A 337 8.47 22.91 0.09
C LEU A 337 9.53 21.80 0.04
N ALA A 338 9.44 20.91 -0.94
CA ALA A 338 10.43 19.87 -1.15
C ALA A 338 10.84 19.77 -2.61
N LEU A 339 12.12 19.55 -2.85
CA LEU A 339 12.71 19.17 -4.14
C LEU A 339 13.28 17.77 -3.97
N PHE A 340 12.94 16.87 -4.87
CA PHE A 340 13.39 15.48 -4.77
C PHE A 340 13.88 14.90 -6.09
N LYS A 341 14.76 13.92 -5.98
CA LYS A 341 15.20 13.07 -7.08
C LYS A 341 15.38 11.65 -6.60
N SER A 342 14.85 10.69 -7.35
CA SER A 342 14.98 9.26 -7.11
C SER A 342 15.44 8.58 -8.40
N ASN A 343 16.45 7.73 -8.28
CA ASN A 343 16.91 6.85 -9.36
C ASN A 343 16.93 5.42 -8.80
N VAL A 344 16.15 4.52 -9.38
CA VAL A 344 16.11 3.11 -8.98
C VAL A 344 16.60 2.29 -10.15
N LYS A 345 17.66 1.54 -9.94
CA LYS A 345 18.17 0.52 -10.84
C LYS A 345 17.53 -0.82 -10.54
N ASP A 346 17.39 -1.64 -11.57
CA ASP A 346 16.87 -2.98 -11.44
C ASP A 346 15.48 -3.07 -10.80
N PHE A 347 14.63 -2.04 -10.98
CA PHE A 347 13.23 -2.04 -10.56
C PHE A 347 12.51 -3.28 -11.09
N ILE A 348 11.83 -4.02 -10.21
CA ILE A 348 11.20 -5.31 -10.57
C ILE A 348 9.80 -5.06 -11.10
N THR A 349 9.55 -5.54 -12.31
CA THR A 349 8.25 -5.45 -12.99
C THR A 349 7.98 -6.70 -13.79
N ASN A 350 6.76 -6.87 -14.30
CA ASN A 350 6.38 -7.99 -15.15
C ASN A 350 6.29 -7.53 -16.61
N SER A 351 6.85 -8.33 -17.51
CA SER A 351 6.75 -8.16 -18.96
C SER A 351 6.46 -9.48 -19.67
N GLU A 352 6.12 -9.43 -20.94
CA GLU A 352 6.01 -10.61 -21.80
C GLU A 352 7.37 -10.88 -22.46
N ASN A 353 7.83 -12.13 -22.40
CA ASN A 353 9.01 -12.55 -23.15
C ASN A 353 8.70 -12.75 -24.65
N ALA A 354 9.70 -13.13 -25.44
CA ALA A 354 9.54 -13.35 -26.87
C ALA A 354 8.53 -14.47 -27.24
N GLN A 355 8.21 -15.34 -26.31
CA GLN A 355 7.23 -16.41 -26.43
C GLN A 355 5.81 -15.98 -25.97
N GLY A 356 5.64 -14.72 -25.54
CA GLY A 356 4.37 -14.20 -25.03
C GLY A 356 4.03 -14.65 -23.61
N GLU A 357 5.02 -15.15 -22.86
CA GLU A 357 4.86 -15.57 -21.49
C GLU A 357 5.22 -14.43 -20.53
N ASN A 358 4.46 -14.24 -19.46
CA ASN A 358 4.79 -13.26 -18.43
C ASN A 358 6.03 -13.71 -17.63
N VAL A 359 6.95 -12.77 -17.42
CA VAL A 359 8.18 -12.98 -16.66
C VAL A 359 8.50 -11.74 -15.85
N ALA A 360 8.99 -11.90 -14.63
CA ALA A 360 9.54 -10.78 -13.86
C ALA A 360 10.87 -10.33 -14.49
N ILE A 361 11.03 -9.04 -14.69
CA ILE A 361 12.23 -8.43 -15.28
C ILE A 361 12.72 -7.27 -14.42
N ASN A 362 13.96 -6.89 -14.61
CA ASN A 362 14.51 -5.65 -14.07
C ASN A 362 14.47 -4.54 -15.12
N GLU A 363 14.02 -3.35 -14.71
CA GLU A 363 14.09 -2.12 -15.50
C GLU A 363 14.66 -0.97 -14.65
N ASP A 364 15.08 0.12 -15.27
CA ASP A 364 15.51 1.30 -14.55
C ASP A 364 14.35 2.28 -14.43
N THR A 365 14.21 2.93 -13.27
CA THR A 365 13.26 4.02 -13.09
C THR A 365 13.94 5.26 -12.54
N LYS A 366 13.39 6.42 -12.85
CA LYS A 366 13.80 7.69 -12.28
C LYS A 366 12.60 8.62 -12.12
N ASN A 367 12.66 9.42 -11.09
CA ASN A 367 11.69 10.48 -10.84
C ASN A 367 12.38 11.69 -10.21
N MET A 368 11.99 12.88 -10.61
CA MET A 368 12.40 14.13 -9.97
C MET A 368 11.23 15.09 -9.97
N GLY A 369 11.15 15.90 -8.95
CA GLY A 369 10.02 16.81 -8.84
C GLY A 369 10.14 17.84 -7.74
N VAL A 370 9.06 18.60 -7.60
CA VAL A 370 8.84 19.61 -6.57
C VAL A 370 7.47 19.40 -5.94
N GLU A 371 7.40 19.57 -4.63
CA GLU A 371 6.17 19.50 -3.85
C GLU A 371 6.03 20.76 -2.99
N LEU A 372 4.83 21.33 -2.98
CA LEU A 372 4.45 22.42 -2.11
C LEU A 372 3.15 22.05 -1.43
N SER A 373 3.10 22.16 -0.11
CA SER A 373 1.89 21.92 0.66
C SER A 373 1.70 22.92 1.77
N CYS A 374 0.46 23.12 2.16
CA CYS A 374 0.07 23.91 3.31
C CYS A 374 -1.10 23.25 4.01
N GLU A 375 -1.11 23.31 5.33
CA GLU A 375 -2.22 22.87 6.15
C GLU A 375 -2.49 23.86 7.30
N MET A 376 -3.75 23.96 7.67
CA MET A 376 -4.22 24.70 8.84
C MET A 376 -5.28 23.82 9.53
N ASN A 377 -5.06 23.49 10.78
CA ASN A 377 -5.93 22.62 11.56
C ASN A 377 -6.46 23.35 12.79
N ASN A 378 -7.76 23.53 12.84
CA ASN A 378 -8.48 24.09 13.98
C ASN A 378 -9.43 23.04 14.57
N GLU A 379 -9.55 22.96 15.89
CA GLU A 379 -10.51 22.09 16.56
C GLU A 379 -11.96 22.53 16.29
N GLU A 380 -12.19 23.85 16.29
CA GLU A 380 -13.46 24.49 15.91
C GLU A 380 -13.20 25.52 14.80
N GLY A 381 -14.19 25.70 13.93
CA GLY A 381 -14.12 26.61 12.80
C GLY A 381 -13.59 25.94 11.55
N PHE A 382 -12.87 26.70 10.76
CA PHE A 382 -12.41 26.31 9.43
C PHE A 382 -11.02 25.68 9.48
N SER A 383 -10.83 24.54 8.83
CA SER A 383 -9.55 23.90 8.59
C SER A 383 -9.38 23.61 7.11
N TYR A 384 -8.16 23.61 6.62
CA TYR A 384 -7.86 23.23 5.24
C TYR A 384 -6.48 22.59 5.11
N ASN A 385 -6.33 21.85 4.04
CA ASN A 385 -5.04 21.39 3.55
C ASN A 385 -5.03 21.45 2.01
N TRP A 386 -3.87 21.67 1.44
CA TRP A 386 -3.65 21.51 0.02
C TRP A 386 -2.22 21.15 -0.28
N GLY A 387 -2.01 20.47 -1.39
CA GLY A 387 -0.71 20.05 -1.88
C GLY A 387 -0.70 20.03 -3.41
N VAL A 388 0.40 20.49 -3.96
CA VAL A 388 0.72 20.46 -5.39
C VAL A 388 2.05 19.77 -5.56
N SER A 389 2.08 18.70 -6.32
CA SER A 389 3.30 18.00 -6.70
C SER A 389 3.41 17.97 -8.21
N PHE A 390 4.56 18.39 -8.72
CA PHE A 390 4.97 18.14 -10.10
C PHE A 390 6.16 17.21 -10.12
N SER A 391 6.08 16.15 -10.90
CA SER A 391 7.20 15.19 -11.06
C SER A 391 7.27 14.65 -12.48
N ASP A 392 8.42 14.11 -12.86
CA ASP A 392 8.66 13.52 -14.19
C ASP A 392 9.10 12.06 -14.07
N PRO A 393 8.15 11.14 -13.69
CA PRO A 393 8.44 9.73 -13.51
C PRO A 393 8.68 9.05 -14.86
N LYS A 394 9.80 8.34 -14.99
CA LYS A 394 10.22 7.63 -16.20
C LYS A 394 10.71 6.23 -15.88
N TYR A 395 10.57 5.34 -16.86
CA TYR A 395 11.15 4.00 -16.81
C TYR A 395 11.88 3.70 -18.12
N LYS A 396 12.76 2.72 -18.07
CA LYS A 396 13.54 2.25 -19.20
C LYS A 396 13.80 0.75 -19.07
N THR A 397 13.31 -0.03 -20.02
CA THR A 397 13.55 -1.46 -20.10
C THR A 397 14.80 -1.73 -20.93
N PRO A 398 15.91 -2.25 -20.35
CA PRO A 398 17.21 -2.32 -21.04
C PRO A 398 17.21 -3.15 -22.32
N LYS A 399 16.42 -4.21 -22.38
CA LYS A 399 16.35 -5.14 -23.54
C LYS A 399 15.26 -4.79 -24.54
N GLU A 400 14.33 -3.94 -24.14
CA GLU A 400 13.26 -3.43 -25.00
C GLU A 400 13.52 -1.96 -25.31
N ASP A 401 12.91 -1.43 -26.35
CA ASP A 401 12.92 0.00 -26.69
C ASP A 401 14.30 0.64 -26.92
N ASN A 402 15.35 -0.13 -27.20
CA ASN A 402 16.73 0.38 -27.36
C ASN A 402 17.20 1.28 -26.19
N GLY A 403 16.69 1.05 -24.99
CA GLY A 403 17.06 1.84 -23.81
C GLY A 403 16.51 3.26 -23.76
N ILE A 404 15.40 3.55 -24.42
CA ILE A 404 14.76 4.87 -24.42
C ILE A 404 13.94 5.05 -23.15
N TRP A 405 14.05 6.22 -22.52
CA TRP A 405 13.25 6.60 -21.37
C TRP A 405 11.80 6.92 -21.75
N LYS A 406 10.83 6.22 -21.19
CA LYS A 406 9.38 6.44 -21.35
C LYS A 406 8.77 7.02 -20.10
N ARG A 407 7.66 7.72 -20.25
CA ARG A 407 6.88 8.23 -19.11
C ARG A 407 6.17 7.08 -18.40
N ASN A 408 6.08 7.18 -17.07
CA ASN A 408 5.46 6.14 -16.25
C ASN A 408 4.00 6.45 -15.88
N TYR A 409 3.71 7.63 -15.33
CA TYR A 409 2.31 8.02 -15.00
C TYR A 409 2.07 9.52 -15.17
N GLY A 410 1.13 10.08 -14.39
CA GLY A 410 0.82 11.49 -14.38
C GLY A 410 1.94 12.33 -13.76
N ARG A 411 2.10 13.54 -14.24
CA ARG A 411 3.11 14.48 -13.75
C ARG A 411 2.61 15.40 -12.64
N TRP A 412 1.32 15.71 -12.64
CA TRP A 412 0.72 16.59 -11.65
C TRP A 412 -0.14 15.78 -10.68
N LEU A 413 0.12 15.95 -9.39
CA LEU A 413 -0.75 15.50 -8.33
C LEU A 413 -1.18 16.71 -7.50
N LEU A 414 -2.50 16.94 -7.44
CA LEU A 414 -3.10 18.02 -6.68
C LEU A 414 -4.05 17.40 -5.65
N ASN A 415 -3.88 17.80 -4.41
CA ASN A 415 -4.74 17.38 -3.32
C ASN A 415 -5.28 18.61 -2.61
N GLY A 416 -6.48 18.56 -2.13
CA GLY A 416 -7.06 19.62 -1.32
C GLY A 416 -8.20 19.11 -0.47
N GLY A 417 -8.30 19.67 0.72
CA GLY A 417 -9.37 19.41 1.67
C GLY A 417 -9.75 20.68 2.39
N VAL A 418 -11.02 20.84 2.67
CA VAL A 418 -11.57 21.87 3.52
C VAL A 418 -12.53 21.23 4.51
N SER A 419 -12.51 21.65 5.76
CA SER A 419 -13.49 21.22 6.74
C SER A 419 -13.95 22.38 7.62
N TYR A 420 -15.15 22.26 8.12
CA TYR A 420 -15.73 23.20 9.05
C TYR A 420 -16.36 22.45 10.22
N SER A 421 -15.89 22.74 11.42
CA SER A 421 -16.37 22.16 12.67
C SER A 421 -17.03 23.25 13.50
N VAL A 422 -18.29 23.06 13.87
CA VAL A 422 -19.00 23.97 14.74
C VAL A 422 -19.90 23.21 15.71
N SER A 423 -19.62 23.36 17.02
CA SER A 423 -20.40 22.71 18.06
C SER A 423 -20.55 21.20 17.82
N LYS A 424 -21.71 20.77 17.34
CA LYS A 424 -22.10 19.37 17.13
C LYS A 424 -21.91 18.88 15.69
N PHE A 425 -21.56 19.76 14.78
CA PHE A 425 -21.50 19.47 13.35
C PHE A 425 -20.06 19.55 12.83
N ASN A 426 -19.73 18.61 11.96
CA ASN A 426 -18.52 18.66 11.15
C ASN A 426 -18.88 18.35 9.71
N ILE A 427 -18.32 19.09 8.77
CA ILE A 427 -18.40 18.80 7.33
C ILE A 427 -17.02 18.94 6.73
N ALA A 428 -16.62 17.98 5.90
CA ALA A 428 -15.34 17.97 5.20
C ALA A 428 -15.51 17.60 3.73
N LEU A 429 -14.89 18.36 2.86
CA LEU A 429 -14.82 18.12 1.41
C LEU A 429 -13.36 17.91 1.02
N ASN A 430 -13.08 16.81 0.31
CA ASN A 430 -11.74 16.51 -0.19
C ASN A 430 -11.75 16.28 -1.69
N ALA A 431 -10.65 16.64 -2.34
CA ALA A 431 -10.39 16.38 -3.74
C ALA A 431 -8.95 15.93 -3.96
N SER A 432 -8.77 14.97 -4.88
CA SER A 432 -7.46 14.53 -5.35
C SER A 432 -7.49 14.40 -6.86
N MET A 433 -6.53 15.01 -7.55
CA MET A 433 -6.46 15.04 -9.01
C MET A 433 -5.07 14.61 -9.47
N MET A 434 -5.02 13.70 -10.43
CA MET A 434 -3.81 13.37 -11.17
C MET A 434 -3.99 13.79 -12.63
N ALA A 435 -3.11 14.65 -13.12
CA ALA A 435 -3.18 15.21 -14.49
C ALA A 435 -1.89 14.96 -15.28
N ASP A 436 -1.93 15.29 -16.58
CA ASP A 436 -0.86 14.98 -17.56
C ASP A 436 -0.45 13.53 -17.52
N ARG A 437 -1.43 12.64 -17.65
CA ARG A 437 -1.31 11.17 -17.53
C ARG A 437 -1.08 10.53 -18.89
N VAL A 438 -0.38 9.37 -18.86
CA VAL A 438 -0.24 8.48 -20.02
C VAL A 438 -0.55 7.04 -19.62
N LEU A 439 -1.03 6.23 -20.54
CA LEU A 439 -0.96 4.78 -20.42
C LEU A 439 0.46 4.33 -20.70
N GLN A 440 1.08 3.68 -19.71
CA GLN A 440 2.49 3.32 -19.70
C GLN A 440 2.95 2.57 -20.96
N LYS A 441 2.30 1.44 -21.30
CA LYS A 441 2.68 0.60 -22.43
C LYS A 441 2.61 1.34 -23.78
N TYR A 442 1.62 2.18 -23.97
CA TYR A 442 1.32 2.79 -25.28
C TYR A 442 1.71 4.26 -25.38
N GLN A 443 2.13 4.88 -24.25
CA GLN A 443 2.46 6.30 -24.17
C GLN A 443 1.33 7.24 -24.64
N ILE A 444 0.08 6.81 -24.50
CA ILE A 444 -1.11 7.53 -24.96
C ILE A 444 -1.62 8.44 -23.85
N PRO A 445 -1.91 9.72 -24.13
CA PRO A 445 -2.49 10.61 -23.15
C PRO A 445 -3.83 10.10 -22.59
N VAL A 446 -4.00 10.22 -21.28
CA VAL A 446 -5.22 9.87 -20.55
C VAL A 446 -5.78 11.12 -19.89
N LYS A 447 -7.10 11.27 -19.90
CA LYS A 447 -7.77 12.38 -19.18
C LYS A 447 -7.39 12.40 -17.70
N PRO A 448 -7.36 13.59 -17.07
CA PRO A 448 -7.12 13.69 -15.64
C PRO A 448 -8.11 12.83 -14.84
N TYR A 449 -7.59 12.15 -13.84
CA TYR A 449 -8.38 11.47 -12.82
C TYR A 449 -8.67 12.47 -11.70
N LEU A 450 -9.93 12.66 -11.37
CA LEU A 450 -10.35 13.51 -10.26
C LEU A 450 -11.27 12.71 -9.34
N TYR A 451 -10.84 12.55 -8.09
CA TYR A 451 -11.63 11.96 -7.04
C TYR A 451 -12.06 13.03 -6.05
N THR A 452 -13.32 12.99 -5.64
CA THR A 452 -13.89 13.93 -4.67
C THR A 452 -14.69 13.16 -3.63
N SER A 453 -14.61 13.58 -2.37
CA SER A 453 -15.38 12.98 -1.29
C SER A 453 -15.91 14.04 -0.33
N LEU A 454 -17.05 13.75 0.28
CA LEU A 454 -17.67 14.54 1.31
C LEU A 454 -17.88 13.66 2.54
N HIS A 455 -17.53 14.20 3.68
CA HIS A 455 -17.90 13.66 4.99
C HIS A 455 -18.70 14.69 5.76
N ALA A 456 -19.81 14.28 6.38
CA ALA A 456 -20.56 15.09 7.30
C ALA A 456 -20.89 14.29 8.54
N SER A 457 -20.77 14.89 9.73
CA SER A 457 -21.16 14.23 10.97
C SER A 457 -21.90 15.16 11.90
N TYR A 458 -22.79 14.56 12.71
CA TYR A 458 -23.58 15.23 13.74
C TYR A 458 -23.47 14.47 15.06
N LYS A 459 -22.99 15.17 16.09
CA LYS A 459 -22.82 14.66 17.47
C LYS A 459 -23.77 15.39 18.42
N PRO A 460 -25.03 14.93 18.59
CA PRO A 460 -25.97 15.56 19.51
C PRO A 460 -25.42 15.66 20.95
N VAL A 461 -24.73 14.61 21.38
CA VAL A 461 -23.89 14.53 22.58
C VAL A 461 -22.62 13.76 22.20
N LYS A 462 -21.56 13.83 23.01
CA LYS A 462 -20.23 13.29 22.65
C LYS A 462 -20.21 11.76 22.41
N GLU A 463 -21.16 11.04 23.01
CA GLU A 463 -21.29 9.59 22.92
C GLU A 463 -21.94 9.13 21.60
N HIS A 464 -22.74 9.97 20.95
CA HIS A 464 -23.54 9.62 19.77
C HIS A 464 -23.08 10.40 18.54
N GLU A 465 -22.75 9.70 17.48
CA GLU A 465 -22.36 10.29 16.20
C GLU A 465 -23.17 9.68 15.04
N PHE A 466 -23.83 10.50 14.30
CA PHE A 466 -24.43 10.17 12.98
C PHE A 466 -23.52 10.71 11.90
N TYR A 467 -23.25 9.94 10.86
CA TYR A 467 -22.38 10.40 9.79
C TYR A 467 -22.87 9.99 8.40
N LEU A 468 -22.48 10.79 7.40
CA LEU A 468 -22.64 10.57 5.98
C LEU A 468 -21.27 10.63 5.32
N ASN A 469 -20.93 9.61 4.53
CA ASN A 469 -19.81 9.62 3.60
C ASN A 469 -20.34 9.57 2.18
N MET A 470 -19.78 10.39 1.29
CA MET A 470 -20.04 10.34 -0.14
C MET A 470 -18.73 10.31 -0.90
N ASP A 471 -18.59 9.33 -1.78
CA ASP A 471 -17.43 9.18 -2.65
C ASP A 471 -17.79 9.53 -4.08
N ASN A 472 -16.79 10.00 -4.84
CA ASN A 472 -16.96 10.47 -6.21
C ASN A 472 -18.15 11.43 -6.36
N LEU A 473 -18.15 12.50 -5.54
CA LEU A 473 -19.23 13.46 -5.43
C LEU A 473 -19.68 14.04 -6.79
N LEU A 474 -18.73 14.21 -7.71
CA LEU A 474 -18.98 14.72 -9.07
C LEU A 474 -19.44 13.64 -10.06
N ASN A 475 -19.60 12.39 -9.61
CA ASN A 475 -20.05 11.25 -10.41
C ASN A 475 -19.23 11.04 -11.71
N ARG A 476 -17.90 11.16 -11.61
CA ARG A 476 -17.01 11.02 -12.77
C ARG A 476 -16.73 9.56 -13.08
N ASN A 477 -16.54 9.28 -14.38
CA ASN A 477 -16.10 7.98 -14.90
C ASN A 477 -14.70 8.13 -15.50
N ASP A 478 -13.68 8.17 -14.64
CA ASP A 478 -12.30 8.35 -15.05
C ASP A 478 -11.54 7.01 -15.07
N ILE A 479 -10.61 6.85 -16.02
CA ILE A 479 -9.68 5.72 -16.02
C ILE A 479 -8.76 5.88 -14.81
N THR A 480 -8.79 4.91 -13.90
CA THR A 480 -8.03 4.97 -12.64
C THR A 480 -6.61 4.40 -12.76
N SER A 481 -6.37 3.52 -13.73
CA SER A 481 -5.08 2.86 -13.95
C SER A 481 -4.24 3.60 -15.01
N HIS A 482 -2.92 3.60 -14.82
CA HIS A 482 -1.94 4.04 -15.82
C HIS A 482 -1.40 2.87 -16.67
N VAL A 483 -1.65 1.62 -16.27
CA VAL A 483 -1.21 0.41 -16.98
C VAL A 483 -2.28 -0.08 -17.95
N SER A 484 -3.56 0.05 -17.59
CA SER A 484 -4.68 -0.49 -18.36
C SER A 484 -5.88 0.45 -18.36
N SER A 485 -6.48 0.63 -19.51
CA SER A 485 -7.74 1.36 -19.68
C SER A 485 -8.97 0.63 -19.13
N ARG A 486 -8.82 -0.59 -18.63
CA ARG A 486 -9.94 -1.43 -18.18
C ARG A 486 -10.54 -1.01 -16.84
N TYR A 487 -9.79 -0.24 -16.02
CA TYR A 487 -10.23 0.15 -14.69
C TYR A 487 -10.74 1.59 -14.71
N ILE A 488 -12.02 1.75 -14.49
CA ILE A 488 -12.72 3.03 -14.44
C ILE A 488 -13.20 3.27 -13.00
N SER A 489 -13.24 4.53 -12.56
CA SER A 489 -13.75 4.87 -11.23
C SER A 489 -15.23 4.43 -11.10
N LEU A 490 -15.60 4.00 -9.90
CA LEU A 490 -17.01 3.78 -9.56
C LEU A 490 -17.74 5.12 -9.60
N GLY A 491 -19.02 5.10 -9.98
CA GLY A 491 -19.90 6.26 -9.88
C GLY A 491 -20.02 6.75 -8.44
N ARG A 492 -20.71 7.87 -8.25
CA ARG A 492 -21.02 8.41 -6.93
C ARG A 492 -21.68 7.36 -6.08
N ASN A 493 -21.22 7.24 -4.84
CA ASN A 493 -21.82 6.35 -3.84
C ASN A 493 -21.86 7.05 -2.48
N PHE A 494 -22.77 6.61 -1.62
CA PHE A 494 -22.91 7.15 -0.28
C PHE A 494 -23.04 6.04 0.76
N GLU A 495 -22.74 6.40 1.99
CA GLU A 495 -22.86 5.55 3.18
C GLU A 495 -23.35 6.44 4.33
N VAL A 496 -24.37 5.99 5.04
CA VAL A 496 -24.84 6.60 6.29
C VAL A 496 -24.57 5.65 7.45
N GLY A 497 -24.15 6.20 8.57
CA GLY A 497 -23.78 5.39 9.72
C GLY A 497 -24.05 6.07 11.03
N TYR A 498 -24.01 5.25 12.06
CA TYR A 498 -24.14 5.66 13.47
C TYR A 498 -23.04 5.00 14.28
N ARG A 499 -22.47 5.78 15.22
CA ARG A 499 -21.49 5.31 16.21
C ARG A 499 -21.93 5.71 17.61
N PHE A 500 -21.85 4.75 18.50
CA PHE A 500 -21.99 4.96 19.95
C PHE A 500 -20.66 4.72 20.64
N THR A 501 -20.21 5.68 21.43
CA THR A 501 -18.97 5.65 22.21
C THR A 501 -19.33 5.67 23.71
N PHE A 502 -18.72 4.81 24.55
CA PHE A 502 -19.08 4.64 25.96
C PHE A 502 -17.87 4.31 26.85
#